data_16bf1b5a8d87fdd468943d86d91e3460
#
_entry.id   16bf1b5a8d87fdd468943d86d91e3460
#
_cell.length_a   1.000
_cell.length_b   1.000
_cell.length_c   1.000
_cell.angle_alpha   90.00
_cell.angle_beta   90.00
_cell.angle_gamma   90.00
#
_symmetry.space_group_name_H-M   'P 1'
#
loop_
_entity.id
_entity.type
_entity.pdbx_description
1 polymer ?
#
loop_
_entity_poly.entity_id
_entity_poly.type
_entity_poly.pdbx_seq_one_letter_code
_entity_poly.pdbx_strand_id
1 'polypeptide(L)'
;KDISDRYNTKINEADNLYLEKSYEKAKNLYKEALEIISDDPYSTDMINRIDETLNSSEYQSLKSYLSLIEEAKTLENNNDIDAALNKYKAAQRANPGDEFSTQKIDYLTNIINDRNKEIELNAQYNTLVKNGDNSITKEDYYTALDYYTRAYELIPSKTEAKEKRDNTQAKIKEIEAQLALEKQKWEEYYATAMSAAQVFMNDKNYTEAIKEYNKALRYKENDPIATQGLNEATQLNEAKLAAISAEYNQYISNGDIQFEGKNYDKAIEYYTKALALDTGYTYPSEMINRISTILQENKLEQLVDNSIQILSNQTKRFTFNPIDVTTRKNN
;
A
#
# COMPACT_ATOMS: atom_id res chain seq x y z
N LYS A 1 -34.67 -88.76 9.88
CA LYS A 1 -33.39 -88.72 9.18
C LYS A 1 -32.35 -89.45 10.00
N ASP A 2 -31.63 -90.42 9.37
CA ASP A 2 -30.55 -91.16 10.00
C ASP A 2 -29.42 -90.26 10.47
N ILE A 3 -28.71 -90.62 11.49
CA ILE A 3 -27.56 -89.88 12.08
C ILE A 3 -26.48 -89.67 10.91
N SER A 4 -26.31 -90.69 10.10
CA SER A 4 -25.43 -90.66 8.94
C SER A 4 -25.82 -89.58 7.90
N ASP A 5 -27.11 -89.40 7.61
CA ASP A 5 -27.59 -88.37 6.66
C ASP A 5 -27.31 -86.95 7.18
N ARG A 6 -27.53 -86.74 8.48
CA ARG A 6 -27.26 -85.47 9.09
C ARG A 6 -25.78 -85.10 9.10
N TYR A 7 -24.94 -86.08 9.43
CA TYR A 7 -23.49 -85.90 9.44
C TYR A 7 -22.98 -85.62 8.01
N ASN A 8 -23.34 -86.42 7.03
CA ASN A 8 -22.92 -86.25 5.63
C ASN A 8 -23.38 -84.89 5.07
N THR A 9 -24.55 -84.45 5.41
CA THR A 9 -25.04 -83.10 5.03
C THR A 9 -24.14 -82.01 5.57
N LYS A 10 -23.76 -82.09 6.87
CA LYS A 10 -22.87 -81.09 7.49
C LYS A 10 -21.47 -81.09 6.89
N ILE A 11 -20.89 -82.28 6.62
CA ILE A 11 -19.57 -82.40 6.00
C ILE A 11 -19.60 -81.78 4.57
N ASN A 12 -20.56 -82.15 3.74
CA ASN A 12 -20.66 -81.59 2.39
C ASN A 12 -20.81 -80.06 2.39
N GLU A 13 -21.61 -79.49 3.29
CA GLU A 13 -21.75 -78.04 3.45
C GLU A 13 -20.43 -77.42 3.90
N ALA A 14 -19.72 -78.02 4.87
CA ALA A 14 -18.45 -77.56 5.37
C ALA A 14 -17.37 -77.61 4.29
N ASP A 15 -17.26 -78.69 3.51
CA ASP A 15 -16.33 -78.86 2.42
C ASP A 15 -16.54 -77.77 1.35
N ASN A 16 -17.77 -77.51 0.97
CA ASN A 16 -18.09 -76.45 0.01
C ASN A 16 -17.64 -75.07 0.55
N LEU A 17 -17.93 -74.75 1.82
CA LEU A 17 -17.48 -73.51 2.42
C LEU A 17 -15.96 -73.42 2.55
N TYR A 18 -15.28 -74.54 2.80
CA TYR A 18 -13.82 -74.58 2.81
C TYR A 18 -13.24 -74.30 1.41
N LEU A 19 -13.81 -74.84 0.33
CA LEU A 19 -13.43 -74.54 -1.03
C LEU A 19 -13.69 -73.06 -1.41
N GLU A 20 -14.77 -72.53 -0.88
CA GLU A 20 -15.09 -71.07 -1.02
C GLU A 20 -14.21 -70.17 -0.15
N LYS A 21 -13.26 -70.71 0.61
CA LYS A 21 -12.40 -70.02 1.56
C LYS A 21 -13.20 -69.32 2.73
N SER A 22 -14.43 -69.73 2.92
CA SER A 22 -15.28 -69.29 4.05
C SER A 22 -14.92 -70.08 5.33
N TYR A 23 -13.62 -70.03 5.71
CA TYR A 23 -13.00 -70.88 6.71
C TYR A 23 -13.70 -70.86 8.08
N GLU A 24 -14.09 -69.72 8.60
CA GLU A 24 -14.82 -69.61 9.90
C GLU A 24 -16.17 -70.37 9.85
N LYS A 25 -16.92 -70.22 8.74
CA LYS A 25 -18.19 -70.94 8.55
C LYS A 25 -17.96 -72.41 8.39
N ALA A 26 -16.99 -72.80 7.56
CA ALA A 26 -16.64 -74.21 7.38
C ALA A 26 -16.23 -74.86 8.72
N LYS A 27 -15.39 -74.18 9.54
CA LYS A 27 -14.98 -74.65 10.84
C LYS A 27 -16.16 -74.90 11.79
N ASN A 28 -17.16 -74.00 11.81
CA ASN A 28 -18.35 -74.17 12.60
C ASN A 28 -19.16 -75.39 12.18
N LEU A 29 -19.31 -75.67 10.87
CA LEU A 29 -20.02 -76.87 10.38
C LEU A 29 -19.25 -78.16 10.66
N TYR A 30 -17.91 -78.14 10.61
CA TYR A 30 -17.11 -79.27 11.05
C TYR A 30 -17.26 -79.53 12.55
N LYS A 31 -17.37 -78.50 13.41
CA LYS A 31 -17.68 -78.63 14.82
C LYS A 31 -19.07 -79.23 15.04
N GLU A 32 -20.08 -78.77 14.28
CA GLU A 32 -21.41 -79.32 14.34
C GLU A 32 -21.42 -80.83 13.87
N ALA A 33 -20.55 -81.21 12.92
CA ALA A 33 -20.38 -82.61 12.52
C ALA A 33 -19.78 -83.45 13.67
N LEU A 34 -18.80 -82.89 14.45
CA LEU A 34 -18.25 -83.53 15.63
C LEU A 34 -19.29 -83.69 16.78
N GLU A 35 -20.31 -82.81 16.86
CA GLU A 35 -21.44 -82.99 17.82
C GLU A 35 -22.28 -84.19 17.42
N ILE A 36 -22.30 -84.59 16.14
CA ILE A 36 -23.03 -85.78 15.63
C ILE A 36 -22.16 -87.04 15.77
N ILE A 37 -20.87 -86.98 15.43
CA ILE A 37 -19.90 -88.04 15.57
C ILE A 37 -18.65 -87.47 16.25
N SER A 38 -18.52 -87.67 17.58
CA SER A 38 -17.55 -87.01 18.42
C SER A 38 -16.08 -87.33 18.11
N ASP A 39 -15.78 -88.47 17.58
CA ASP A 39 -14.41 -88.94 17.30
C ASP A 39 -14.10 -88.94 15.80
N ASP A 40 -14.78 -88.11 15.00
CA ASP A 40 -14.53 -88.05 13.57
C ASP A 40 -13.16 -87.42 13.26
N PRO A 41 -12.21 -88.24 12.70
CA PRO A 41 -10.87 -87.72 12.44
C PRO A 41 -10.83 -86.73 11.26
N TYR A 42 -11.78 -86.81 10.30
CA TYR A 42 -11.85 -85.88 9.17
C TYR A 42 -12.20 -84.48 9.60
N SER A 43 -13.30 -84.33 10.36
CA SER A 43 -13.68 -83.05 10.90
C SER A 43 -12.59 -82.45 11.79
N THR A 44 -11.94 -83.26 12.62
CA THR A 44 -10.82 -82.82 13.48
C THR A 44 -9.64 -82.32 12.67
N ASP A 45 -9.21 -83.05 11.62
CA ASP A 45 -8.13 -82.65 10.73
C ASP A 45 -8.47 -81.37 9.97
N MET A 46 -9.68 -81.25 9.44
CA MET A 46 -10.12 -80.05 8.74
C MET A 46 -10.20 -78.83 9.66
N ILE A 47 -10.61 -78.96 10.88
CA ILE A 47 -10.58 -77.87 11.89
C ILE A 47 -9.13 -77.42 12.11
N ASN A 48 -8.20 -78.34 12.31
CA ASN A 48 -6.81 -78.01 12.53
C ASN A 48 -6.19 -77.26 11.32
N ARG A 49 -6.45 -77.77 10.10
CA ARG A 49 -6.00 -77.09 8.86
C ARG A 49 -6.57 -75.69 8.70
N ILE A 50 -7.85 -75.53 9.07
CA ILE A 50 -8.49 -74.21 9.08
C ILE A 50 -7.80 -73.31 10.10
N ASP A 51 -7.55 -73.81 11.31
CA ASP A 51 -6.88 -73.04 12.36
C ASP A 51 -5.45 -72.62 11.96
N GLU A 52 -4.71 -73.51 11.36
CA GLU A 52 -3.39 -73.19 10.80
C GLU A 52 -3.51 -72.10 9.73
N THR A 53 -4.48 -72.21 8.82
CA THR A 53 -4.73 -71.23 7.78
C THR A 53 -5.13 -69.87 8.36
N LEU A 54 -6.07 -69.84 9.26
CA LEU A 54 -6.56 -68.63 9.89
C LEU A 54 -5.48 -67.93 10.74
N ASN A 55 -4.55 -68.66 11.33
CA ASN A 55 -3.43 -68.14 12.12
C ASN A 55 -2.18 -67.82 11.26
N SER A 56 -2.19 -68.15 9.98
CA SER A 56 -1.08 -67.82 9.11
C SER A 56 -0.88 -66.33 8.99
N SER A 57 0.37 -65.88 8.90
CA SER A 57 0.72 -64.47 8.73
C SER A 57 0.13 -63.88 7.44
N GLU A 58 0.06 -64.68 6.39
CA GLU A 58 -0.48 -64.34 5.09
C GLU A 58 -1.98 -64.04 5.17
N TYR A 59 -2.76 -64.92 5.87
CA TYR A 59 -4.19 -64.77 6.04
C TYR A 59 -4.52 -63.52 6.89
N GLN A 60 -3.80 -63.32 8.00
CA GLN A 60 -3.97 -62.16 8.88
C GLN A 60 -3.63 -60.86 8.16
N SER A 61 -2.57 -60.84 7.37
CA SER A 61 -2.17 -59.67 6.56
C SER A 61 -3.26 -59.36 5.50
N LEU A 62 -3.78 -60.35 4.81
CA LEU A 62 -4.85 -60.16 3.82
C LEU A 62 -6.14 -59.66 4.46
N LYS A 63 -6.51 -60.23 5.60
CA LYS A 63 -7.72 -59.78 6.37
C LYS A 63 -7.57 -58.32 6.81
N SER A 64 -6.39 -57.96 7.34
CA SER A 64 -6.05 -56.57 7.74
C SER A 64 -6.11 -55.61 6.54
N TYR A 65 -5.49 -56.04 5.40
CA TYR A 65 -5.52 -55.25 4.17
C TYR A 65 -6.96 -54.96 3.72
N LEU A 66 -7.84 -55.99 3.63
CA LEU A 66 -9.23 -55.82 3.20
C LEU A 66 -10.02 -54.86 4.13
N SER A 67 -9.83 -55.00 5.45
CA SER A 67 -10.47 -54.11 6.40
C SER A 67 -10.02 -52.66 6.23
N LEU A 68 -8.73 -52.45 6.06
CA LEU A 68 -8.14 -51.10 5.84
C LEU A 68 -8.61 -50.45 4.53
N ILE A 69 -8.79 -51.27 3.46
CA ILE A 69 -9.35 -50.80 2.19
C ILE A 69 -10.81 -50.34 2.36
N GLU A 70 -11.65 -51.09 3.08
CA GLU A 70 -13.02 -50.69 3.29
C GLU A 70 -13.18 -49.46 4.20
N GLU A 71 -12.33 -49.36 5.21
CA GLU A 71 -12.25 -48.14 6.06
C GLU A 71 -11.78 -46.94 5.21
N ALA A 72 -10.76 -47.11 4.36
CA ALA A 72 -10.25 -46.06 3.48
C ALA A 72 -11.33 -45.58 2.50
N LYS A 73 -12.05 -46.47 1.85
CA LYS A 73 -13.15 -46.11 0.95
C LYS A 73 -14.28 -45.35 1.67
N THR A 74 -14.60 -45.77 2.88
CA THR A 74 -15.62 -45.11 3.70
C THR A 74 -15.21 -43.67 4.02
N LEU A 75 -13.94 -43.46 4.39
CA LEU A 75 -13.39 -42.15 4.67
C LEU A 75 -13.33 -41.28 3.40
N GLU A 76 -12.92 -41.86 2.27
CA GLU A 76 -12.90 -41.17 0.97
C GLU A 76 -14.30 -40.72 0.56
N ASN A 77 -15.32 -41.56 0.74
CA ASN A 77 -16.71 -41.23 0.46
C ASN A 77 -17.26 -40.13 1.39
N ASN A 78 -16.76 -40.06 2.61
CA ASN A 78 -17.07 -39.00 3.57
C ASN A 78 -16.22 -37.74 3.34
N ASN A 79 -15.42 -37.70 2.28
CA ASN A 79 -14.48 -36.59 1.95
C ASN A 79 -13.40 -36.33 3.02
N ASP A 80 -13.12 -37.33 3.87
CA ASP A 80 -11.98 -37.29 4.82
C ASP A 80 -10.71 -37.80 4.12
N ILE A 81 -10.19 -36.97 3.25
CA ILE A 81 -9.09 -37.33 2.32
C ILE A 81 -7.80 -37.68 3.08
N ASP A 82 -7.48 -36.93 4.13
CA ASP A 82 -6.25 -37.15 4.90
C ASP A 82 -6.31 -38.46 5.69
N ALA A 83 -7.45 -38.78 6.29
CA ALA A 83 -7.65 -40.07 6.99
C ALA A 83 -7.70 -41.23 6.00
N ALA A 84 -8.37 -41.08 4.85
CA ALA A 84 -8.41 -42.06 3.79
C ALA A 84 -6.98 -42.40 3.26
N LEU A 85 -6.16 -41.39 3.00
CA LEU A 85 -4.77 -41.54 2.59
C LEU A 85 -3.96 -42.35 3.62
N ASN A 86 -4.14 -42.07 4.90
CA ASN A 86 -3.45 -42.81 5.95
C ASN A 86 -3.87 -44.28 6.00
N LYS A 87 -5.16 -44.58 5.74
CA LYS A 87 -5.67 -45.96 5.69
C LYS A 87 -5.18 -46.71 4.42
N TYR A 88 -5.13 -46.08 3.25
CA TYR A 88 -4.53 -46.68 2.05
C TYR A 88 -3.02 -46.94 2.24
N LYS A 89 -2.28 -46.04 2.88
CA LYS A 89 -0.87 -46.31 3.24
C LYS A 89 -0.71 -47.47 4.21
N ALA A 90 -1.65 -47.63 5.15
CA ALA A 90 -1.65 -48.79 6.04
C ALA A 90 -1.97 -50.07 5.28
N ALA A 91 -2.94 -50.03 4.36
CA ALA A 91 -3.27 -51.17 3.49
C ALA A 91 -2.08 -51.58 2.62
N GLN A 92 -1.36 -50.62 2.03
CA GLN A 92 -0.15 -50.89 1.23
C GLN A 92 0.95 -51.56 2.08
N ARG A 93 1.10 -51.19 3.37
CA ARG A 93 2.02 -51.91 4.26
C ARG A 93 1.60 -53.33 4.57
N ALA A 94 0.27 -53.58 4.67
CA ALA A 94 -0.26 -54.93 4.91
C ALA A 94 -0.15 -55.83 3.64
N ASN A 95 -0.20 -55.23 2.45
CA ASN A 95 -0.01 -55.92 1.17
C ASN A 95 0.93 -55.11 0.27
N PRO A 96 2.27 -55.24 0.44
CA PRO A 96 3.27 -54.52 -0.33
C PRO A 96 3.27 -54.94 -1.81
N GLY A 97 2.83 -54.22 -2.71
CA GLY A 97 2.71 -54.56 -4.15
C GLY A 97 1.28 -54.46 -4.65
N ASP A 98 0.35 -54.07 -3.78
CA ASP A 98 -1.00 -53.75 -4.19
C ASP A 98 -1.04 -52.47 -5.04
N GLU A 99 -1.36 -52.67 -6.33
CA GLU A 99 -1.47 -51.55 -7.27
C GLU A 99 -2.62 -50.61 -6.93
N PHE A 100 -3.73 -51.12 -6.42
CA PHE A 100 -4.90 -50.33 -6.08
C PHE A 100 -4.59 -49.30 -4.96
N SER A 101 -3.97 -49.77 -3.86
CA SER A 101 -3.55 -48.87 -2.79
C SER A 101 -2.54 -47.82 -3.26
N THR A 102 -1.57 -48.25 -4.13
CA THR A 102 -0.57 -47.33 -4.68
C THR A 102 -1.24 -46.24 -5.51
N GLN A 103 -2.13 -46.57 -6.43
CA GLN A 103 -2.86 -45.61 -7.26
C GLN A 103 -3.71 -44.64 -6.39
N LYS A 104 -4.37 -45.19 -5.35
CA LYS A 104 -5.18 -44.36 -4.43
C LYS A 104 -4.32 -43.39 -3.59
N ILE A 105 -3.16 -43.83 -3.13
CA ILE A 105 -2.20 -43.00 -2.42
C ILE A 105 -1.75 -41.84 -3.31
N ASP A 106 -1.35 -42.13 -4.55
CA ASP A 106 -0.91 -41.10 -5.49
C ASP A 106 -2.05 -40.09 -5.78
N TYR A 107 -3.24 -40.62 -6.08
CA TYR A 107 -4.41 -39.79 -6.35
C TYR A 107 -4.76 -38.84 -5.17
N LEU A 108 -4.87 -39.39 -3.96
CA LEU A 108 -5.22 -38.59 -2.78
C LEU A 108 -4.09 -37.62 -2.37
N THR A 109 -2.81 -38.03 -2.59
CA THR A 109 -1.66 -37.15 -2.36
C THR A 109 -1.71 -35.94 -3.28
N ASN A 110 -2.07 -36.10 -4.54
CA ASN A 110 -2.24 -35.01 -5.49
C ASN A 110 -3.35 -34.06 -5.06
N ILE A 111 -4.52 -34.59 -4.63
CA ILE A 111 -5.62 -33.77 -4.09
C ILE A 111 -5.16 -32.92 -2.89
N ILE A 112 -4.42 -33.53 -1.96
CA ILE A 112 -3.89 -32.82 -0.77
C ILE A 112 -2.90 -31.73 -1.18
N ASN A 113 -2.02 -32.04 -2.13
CA ASN A 113 -1.03 -31.07 -2.64
C ASN A 113 -1.72 -29.88 -3.33
N ASP A 114 -2.72 -30.14 -4.17
CA ASP A 114 -3.47 -29.07 -4.83
C ASP A 114 -4.24 -28.21 -3.84
N ARG A 115 -4.89 -28.82 -2.84
CA ARG A 115 -5.56 -28.12 -1.73
C ARG A 115 -4.57 -27.23 -0.96
N ASN A 116 -3.40 -27.78 -0.59
CA ASN A 116 -2.38 -27.03 0.15
C ASN A 116 -1.85 -25.85 -0.66
N LYS A 117 -1.64 -26.04 -1.97
CA LYS A 117 -1.23 -24.98 -2.89
C LYS A 117 -2.27 -23.86 -2.99
N GLU A 118 -3.55 -24.21 -3.05
CA GLU A 118 -4.64 -23.24 -3.05
C GLU A 118 -4.70 -22.45 -1.73
N ILE A 119 -4.54 -23.14 -0.59
CA ILE A 119 -4.48 -22.49 0.73
C ILE A 119 -3.31 -21.50 0.79
N GLU A 120 -2.13 -21.90 0.31
CA GLU A 120 -0.95 -21.03 0.28
C GLU A 120 -1.16 -19.81 -0.61
N LEU A 121 -1.68 -19.99 -1.82
CA LEU A 121 -2.01 -18.90 -2.73
C LEU A 121 -3.02 -17.92 -2.11
N ASN A 122 -4.05 -18.44 -1.45
CA ASN A 122 -5.03 -17.62 -0.76
C ASN A 122 -4.42 -16.84 0.42
N ALA A 123 -3.51 -17.44 1.17
CA ALA A 123 -2.80 -16.77 2.26
C ALA A 123 -1.91 -15.63 1.75
N GLN A 124 -1.18 -15.86 0.66
CA GLN A 124 -0.36 -14.84 -0.01
C GLN A 124 -1.23 -13.70 -0.54
N TYR A 125 -2.33 -14.01 -1.21
CA TYR A 125 -3.31 -13.03 -1.69
C TYR A 125 -3.82 -12.14 -0.56
N ASN A 126 -4.30 -12.74 0.53
CA ASN A 126 -4.84 -12.01 1.67
C ASN A 126 -3.78 -11.10 2.32
N THR A 127 -2.53 -11.56 2.36
CA THR A 127 -1.41 -10.77 2.87
C THR A 127 -1.14 -9.54 1.99
N LEU A 128 -1.16 -9.71 0.66
CA LEU A 128 -0.99 -8.61 -0.28
C LEU A 128 -2.13 -7.59 -0.16
N VAL A 129 -3.38 -8.04 -0.13
CA VAL A 129 -4.55 -7.15 0.06
C VAL A 129 -4.44 -6.37 1.37
N LYS A 130 -4.12 -7.04 2.48
CA LYS A 130 -3.94 -6.40 3.79
C LYS A 130 -2.82 -5.36 3.78
N ASN A 131 -1.71 -5.64 3.11
CA ASN A 131 -0.60 -4.67 2.99
C ASN A 131 -1.02 -3.46 2.16
N GLY A 132 -1.79 -3.66 1.11
CA GLY A 132 -2.42 -2.58 0.34
C GLY A 132 -3.34 -1.72 1.21
N ASP A 133 -4.22 -2.32 2.00
CA ASP A 133 -5.12 -1.62 2.92
C ASP A 133 -4.34 -0.79 3.95
N ASN A 134 -3.26 -1.35 4.49
CA ASN A 134 -2.36 -0.64 5.40
C ASN A 134 -1.65 0.55 4.74
N SER A 135 -1.33 0.45 3.45
CA SER A 135 -0.76 1.56 2.69
C SER A 135 -1.79 2.66 2.42
N ILE A 136 -3.04 2.29 2.13
CA ILE A 136 -4.15 3.26 2.01
C ILE A 136 -4.33 4.06 3.30
N THR A 137 -4.28 3.41 4.48
CA THR A 137 -4.40 4.12 5.77
C THR A 137 -3.26 5.11 6.05
N LYS A 138 -2.16 4.98 5.33
CA LYS A 138 -0.99 5.88 5.38
C LYS A 138 -0.97 6.88 4.23
N GLU A 139 -2.01 6.90 3.40
CA GLU A 139 -2.11 7.70 2.18
C GLU A 139 -1.01 7.40 1.14
N ASP A 140 -0.36 6.22 1.28
CA ASP A 140 0.64 5.73 0.33
C ASP A 140 -0.05 4.98 -0.82
N TYR A 141 -0.67 5.75 -1.69
CA TYR A 141 -1.49 5.20 -2.77
C TYR A 141 -0.67 4.43 -3.82
N TYR A 142 0.58 4.81 -4.06
CA TYR A 142 1.44 4.11 -5.04
C TYR A 142 1.87 2.74 -4.54
N THR A 143 2.25 2.63 -3.26
CA THR A 143 2.56 1.33 -2.64
C THR A 143 1.30 0.46 -2.52
N ALA A 144 0.14 1.05 -2.22
CA ALA A 144 -1.13 0.32 -2.20
C ALA A 144 -1.47 -0.25 -3.58
N LEU A 145 -1.29 0.55 -4.63
CA LEU A 145 -1.51 0.14 -6.02
C LEU A 145 -0.64 -1.07 -6.42
N ASP A 146 0.64 -1.08 -6.03
CA ASP A 146 1.55 -2.21 -6.25
C ASP A 146 1.02 -3.48 -5.57
N TYR A 147 0.68 -3.40 -4.28
CA TYR A 147 0.17 -4.56 -3.55
C TYR A 147 -1.12 -5.12 -4.15
N TYR A 148 -2.09 -4.28 -4.52
CA TYR A 148 -3.33 -4.73 -5.13
C TYR A 148 -3.11 -5.30 -6.54
N THR A 149 -2.18 -4.73 -7.30
CA THR A 149 -1.81 -5.26 -8.62
C THR A 149 -1.25 -6.67 -8.49
N ARG A 150 -0.30 -6.88 -7.59
CA ARG A 150 0.29 -8.19 -7.31
C ARG A 150 -0.73 -9.19 -6.76
N ALA A 151 -1.66 -8.74 -5.91
CA ALA A 151 -2.75 -9.60 -5.44
C ALA A 151 -3.66 -10.02 -6.59
N TYR A 152 -4.03 -9.11 -7.48
CA TYR A 152 -4.84 -9.42 -8.67
C TYR A 152 -4.11 -10.36 -9.63
N GLU A 153 -2.82 -10.17 -9.87
CA GLU A 153 -2.00 -11.05 -10.72
C GLU A 153 -1.87 -12.46 -10.14
N LEU A 154 -1.82 -12.57 -8.80
CA LEU A 154 -1.71 -13.86 -8.12
C LEU A 154 -3.00 -14.71 -8.25
N ILE A 155 -4.18 -14.09 -8.07
CA ILE A 155 -5.49 -14.76 -8.20
C ILE A 155 -6.46 -13.85 -8.97
N PRO A 156 -6.38 -13.84 -10.33
CA PRO A 156 -7.21 -12.93 -11.14
C PRO A 156 -8.72 -13.17 -11.04
N SER A 157 -9.14 -14.34 -10.58
CA SER A 157 -10.56 -14.69 -10.38
C SER A 157 -11.18 -13.96 -9.19
N LYS A 158 -10.39 -13.43 -8.26
CA LYS A 158 -10.87 -12.63 -7.14
C LYS A 158 -10.98 -11.16 -7.54
N THR A 159 -12.21 -10.64 -7.54
CA THR A 159 -12.51 -9.26 -8.01
C THR A 159 -12.08 -8.19 -7.03
N GLU A 160 -11.97 -8.50 -5.73
CA GLU A 160 -11.66 -7.55 -4.67
C GLU A 160 -10.36 -6.77 -4.92
N ALA A 161 -9.27 -7.46 -5.24
CA ALA A 161 -7.98 -6.79 -5.48
C ALA A 161 -8.03 -5.90 -6.73
N LYS A 162 -8.79 -6.32 -7.77
CA LYS A 162 -9.02 -5.51 -8.97
C LYS A 162 -9.75 -4.21 -8.63
N GLU A 163 -10.84 -4.31 -7.89
CA GLU A 163 -11.65 -3.14 -7.50
C GLU A 163 -10.83 -2.16 -6.66
N LYS A 164 -10.08 -2.67 -5.66
CA LYS A 164 -9.20 -1.87 -4.83
C LYS A 164 -8.10 -1.20 -5.66
N ARG A 165 -7.48 -1.93 -6.60
CA ARG A 165 -6.47 -1.39 -7.54
C ARG A 165 -7.04 -0.26 -8.39
N ASP A 166 -8.19 -0.50 -9.02
CA ASP A 166 -8.81 0.46 -9.95
C ASP A 166 -9.24 1.73 -9.19
N ASN A 167 -9.80 1.60 -7.98
CA ASN A 167 -10.14 2.72 -7.11
C ASN A 167 -8.89 3.51 -6.66
N THR A 168 -7.83 2.81 -6.31
CA THR A 168 -6.56 3.44 -5.90
C THR A 168 -5.94 4.22 -7.07
N GLN A 169 -5.97 3.64 -8.27
CA GLN A 169 -5.48 4.32 -9.48
C GLN A 169 -6.30 5.56 -9.83
N ALA A 170 -7.62 5.51 -9.66
CA ALA A 170 -8.48 6.68 -9.82
C ALA A 170 -8.12 7.78 -8.81
N LYS A 171 -7.84 7.41 -7.56
CA LYS A 171 -7.43 8.38 -6.52
C LYS A 171 -6.09 9.04 -6.82
N ILE A 172 -5.12 8.28 -7.31
CA ILE A 172 -3.83 8.82 -7.76
C ILE A 172 -4.04 9.87 -8.87
N LYS A 173 -4.84 9.53 -9.88
CA LYS A 173 -5.15 10.47 -10.99
C LYS A 173 -5.85 11.75 -10.49
N GLU A 174 -6.74 11.63 -9.52
CA GLU A 174 -7.39 12.80 -8.91
C GLU A 174 -6.37 13.71 -8.24
N ILE A 175 -5.45 13.14 -7.43
CA ILE A 175 -4.40 13.89 -6.74
C ILE A 175 -3.46 14.56 -7.74
N GLU A 176 -3.02 13.83 -8.77
CA GLU A 176 -2.15 14.37 -9.83
C GLU A 176 -2.82 15.54 -10.58
N ALA A 177 -4.12 15.41 -10.88
CA ALA A 177 -4.89 16.47 -11.53
C ALA A 177 -5.01 17.72 -10.63
N GLN A 178 -5.24 17.55 -9.33
CA GLN A 178 -5.28 18.64 -8.37
C GLN A 178 -3.94 19.37 -8.28
N LEU A 179 -2.84 18.62 -8.18
CA LEU A 179 -1.48 19.19 -8.16
C LEU A 179 -1.15 19.95 -9.44
N ALA A 180 -1.55 19.41 -10.60
CA ALA A 180 -1.36 20.08 -11.89
C ALA A 180 -2.13 21.41 -11.97
N LEU A 181 -3.38 21.42 -11.48
CA LEU A 181 -4.20 22.62 -11.43
C LEU A 181 -3.62 23.68 -10.49
N GLU A 182 -3.14 23.27 -9.32
CA GLU A 182 -2.49 24.18 -8.38
C GLU A 182 -1.22 24.79 -8.99
N LYS A 183 -0.38 23.97 -9.61
CA LYS A 183 0.81 24.44 -10.31
C LYS A 183 0.46 25.44 -11.40
N GLN A 184 -0.59 25.20 -12.17
CA GLN A 184 -1.06 26.12 -13.20
C GLN A 184 -1.47 27.47 -12.60
N LYS A 185 -2.22 27.49 -11.49
CA LYS A 185 -2.60 28.72 -10.80
C LYS A 185 -1.39 29.51 -10.30
N TRP A 186 -0.36 28.83 -9.80
CA TRP A 186 0.86 29.47 -9.34
C TRP A 186 1.64 30.12 -10.48
N GLU A 187 1.73 29.45 -11.65
CA GLU A 187 2.30 30.03 -12.85
C GLU A 187 1.54 31.29 -13.31
N GLU A 188 0.21 31.26 -13.26
CA GLU A 188 -0.65 32.38 -13.60
C GLU A 188 -0.44 33.58 -12.65
N TYR A 189 -0.40 33.31 -11.34
CA TYR A 189 -0.14 34.37 -10.34
C TYR A 189 1.26 34.95 -10.47
N TYR A 190 2.27 34.12 -10.74
CA TYR A 190 3.61 34.57 -11.04
C TYR A 190 3.63 35.48 -12.28
N ALA A 191 3.05 35.06 -13.37
CA ALA A 191 3.00 35.83 -14.61
C ALA A 191 2.28 37.18 -14.42
N THR A 192 1.19 37.16 -13.66
CA THR A 192 0.43 38.39 -13.32
C THR A 192 1.27 39.36 -12.52
N ALA A 193 1.95 38.88 -11.49
CA ALA A 193 2.83 39.72 -10.66
C ALA A 193 4.01 40.28 -11.44
N MET A 194 4.64 39.45 -12.30
CA MET A 194 5.72 39.92 -13.18
C MET A 194 5.26 40.98 -14.17
N SER A 195 4.11 40.80 -14.78
CA SER A 195 3.49 41.79 -15.69
C SER A 195 3.20 43.10 -14.97
N ALA A 196 2.61 43.05 -13.78
CA ALA A 196 2.33 44.24 -12.98
C ALA A 196 3.62 44.97 -12.58
N ALA A 197 4.66 44.21 -12.16
CA ALA A 197 5.95 44.77 -11.81
C ALA A 197 6.55 45.55 -13.02
N GLN A 198 6.48 44.96 -14.21
CA GLN A 198 6.98 45.61 -15.42
C GLN A 198 6.23 46.89 -15.78
N VAL A 199 4.90 46.91 -15.60
CA VAL A 199 4.08 48.13 -15.75
C VAL A 199 4.56 49.20 -14.77
N PHE A 200 4.73 48.90 -13.51
CA PHE A 200 5.20 49.85 -12.49
C PHE A 200 6.65 50.30 -12.79
N MET A 201 7.51 49.43 -13.30
CA MET A 201 8.84 49.84 -13.75
C MET A 201 8.77 50.88 -14.86
N ASN A 202 7.95 50.67 -15.89
CA ASN A 202 7.74 51.60 -16.99
C ASN A 202 7.17 52.95 -16.50
N ASP A 203 6.29 52.93 -15.52
CA ASP A 203 5.71 54.11 -14.92
C ASP A 203 6.63 54.78 -13.89
N LYS A 204 7.86 54.29 -13.70
CA LYS A 204 8.83 54.72 -12.70
C LYS A 204 8.29 54.71 -11.26
N ASN A 205 7.31 53.87 -11.03
CA ASN A 205 6.76 53.59 -9.71
C ASN A 205 7.49 52.39 -9.08
N TYR A 206 8.76 52.58 -8.80
CA TYR A 206 9.69 51.54 -8.35
C TYR A 206 9.23 50.89 -7.03
N THR A 207 8.58 51.64 -6.16
CA THR A 207 8.05 51.13 -4.89
C THR A 207 7.00 50.03 -5.12
N GLU A 208 6.08 50.23 -6.03
CA GLU A 208 5.07 49.21 -6.37
C GLU A 208 5.68 48.07 -7.20
N ALA A 209 6.66 48.39 -8.10
CA ALA A 209 7.41 47.37 -8.80
C ALA A 209 8.11 46.37 -7.86
N ILE A 210 8.77 46.90 -6.80
CA ILE A 210 9.41 46.08 -5.74
C ILE A 210 8.39 45.16 -5.06
N LYS A 211 7.18 45.65 -4.75
CA LYS A 211 6.13 44.82 -4.16
C LYS A 211 5.70 43.68 -5.09
N GLU A 212 5.50 43.96 -6.35
CA GLU A 212 5.04 42.97 -7.32
C GLU A 212 6.16 41.93 -7.64
N TYR A 213 7.46 42.36 -7.75
CA TYR A 213 8.55 41.37 -7.87
C TYR A 213 8.67 40.48 -6.64
N ASN A 214 8.53 41.02 -5.43
CA ASN A 214 8.48 40.22 -4.22
C ASN A 214 7.29 39.26 -4.22
N LYS A 215 6.15 39.68 -4.75
CA LYS A 215 4.98 38.82 -4.91
C LYS A 215 5.24 37.70 -5.94
N ALA A 216 5.93 38.00 -7.06
CA ALA A 216 6.34 36.98 -8.01
C ALA A 216 7.27 35.95 -7.37
N LEU A 217 8.27 36.38 -6.58
CA LEU A 217 9.19 35.49 -5.87
C LEU A 217 8.49 34.62 -4.81
N ARG A 218 7.29 34.96 -4.39
CA ARG A 218 6.46 34.07 -3.56
C ARG A 218 5.97 32.85 -4.34
N TYR A 219 5.69 32.99 -5.62
CA TYR A 219 5.19 31.91 -6.43
C TYR A 219 6.34 31.11 -7.09
N LYS A 220 7.50 31.79 -7.33
CA LYS A 220 8.73 31.14 -7.81
C LYS A 220 9.92 31.64 -6.99
N GLU A 221 10.20 30.96 -5.91
CA GLU A 221 11.34 31.25 -5.06
C GLU A 221 12.65 31.15 -5.89
N ASN A 222 13.54 32.14 -5.71
CA ASN A 222 14.82 32.21 -6.44
C ASN A 222 14.72 32.32 -7.97
N ASP A 223 13.58 32.76 -8.51
CA ASP A 223 13.49 33.03 -9.94
C ASP A 223 14.49 34.13 -10.34
N PRO A 224 15.40 33.87 -11.30
CA PRO A 224 16.47 34.81 -11.62
C PRO A 224 15.94 36.10 -12.25
N ILE A 225 14.84 36.04 -13.02
CA ILE A 225 14.27 37.20 -13.70
C ILE A 225 13.58 38.11 -12.66
N ALA A 226 12.78 37.52 -11.78
CA ALA A 226 12.13 38.28 -10.71
C ALA A 226 13.16 38.86 -9.72
N THR A 227 14.21 38.11 -9.39
CA THR A 227 15.31 38.57 -8.52
C THR A 227 16.08 39.72 -9.16
N GLN A 228 16.40 39.63 -10.46
CA GLN A 228 17.06 40.70 -11.18
C GLN A 228 16.17 41.94 -11.25
N GLY A 229 14.89 41.80 -11.57
CA GLY A 229 13.91 42.89 -11.59
C GLY A 229 13.75 43.58 -10.25
N LEU A 230 13.73 42.79 -9.17
CA LEU A 230 13.68 43.32 -7.80
C LEU A 230 14.92 44.16 -7.48
N ASN A 231 16.10 43.66 -7.80
CA ASN A 231 17.36 44.37 -7.57
C ASN A 231 17.41 45.69 -8.36
N GLU A 232 17.02 45.66 -9.65
CA GLU A 232 16.98 46.84 -10.49
C GLU A 232 15.97 47.89 -9.97
N ALA A 233 14.75 47.43 -9.62
CA ALA A 233 13.73 48.30 -9.05
C ALA A 233 14.19 48.94 -7.73
N THR A 234 14.90 48.18 -6.90
CA THR A 234 15.46 48.67 -5.65
C THR A 234 16.52 49.75 -5.87
N GLN A 235 17.47 49.49 -6.77
CA GLN A 235 18.52 50.48 -7.15
C GLN A 235 17.94 51.77 -7.74
N LEU A 236 16.97 51.66 -8.65
CA LEU A 236 16.30 52.79 -9.24
C LEU A 236 15.43 53.57 -8.21
N ASN A 237 14.80 52.87 -7.28
CA ASN A 237 14.09 53.52 -6.20
C ASN A 237 15.01 54.30 -5.26
N GLU A 238 16.15 53.71 -4.91
CA GLU A 238 17.17 54.35 -4.09
C GLU A 238 17.76 55.58 -4.84
N ALA A 239 18.07 55.46 -6.10
CA ALA A 239 18.58 56.56 -6.93
C ALA A 239 17.56 57.71 -7.03
N LYS A 240 16.26 57.38 -7.23
CA LYS A 240 15.17 58.38 -7.25
C LYS A 240 15.04 59.11 -5.94
N LEU A 241 15.06 58.36 -4.83
CA LEU A 241 14.97 58.94 -3.49
C LEU A 241 16.17 59.83 -3.17
N ALA A 242 17.38 59.40 -3.56
CA ALA A 242 18.59 60.17 -3.40
C ALA A 242 18.54 61.50 -4.20
N ALA A 243 18.05 61.46 -5.45
CA ALA A 243 17.91 62.66 -6.30
C ALA A 243 16.90 63.65 -5.69
N ILE A 244 15.73 63.16 -5.21
CA ILE A 244 14.72 63.98 -4.54
C ILE A 244 15.30 64.62 -3.25
N SER A 245 16.05 63.81 -2.46
CA SER A 245 16.71 64.30 -1.25
C SER A 245 17.77 65.38 -1.53
N ALA A 246 18.58 65.18 -2.57
CA ALA A 246 19.57 66.16 -2.95
C ALA A 246 18.92 67.47 -3.40
N GLU A 247 17.90 67.40 -4.23
CA GLU A 247 17.14 68.55 -4.69
C GLU A 247 16.43 69.28 -3.51
N TYR A 248 15.82 68.49 -2.62
CA TYR A 248 15.22 69.03 -1.37
C TYR A 248 16.26 69.78 -0.54
N ASN A 249 17.40 69.16 -0.26
CA ASN A 249 18.49 69.78 0.51
C ASN A 249 19.02 71.04 -0.16
N GLN A 250 19.10 71.02 -1.48
CA GLN A 250 19.52 72.20 -2.24
C GLN A 250 18.52 73.35 -2.08
N TYR A 251 17.20 73.03 -2.15
CA TYR A 251 16.16 74.06 -1.90
C TYR A 251 16.17 74.54 -0.46
N ILE A 252 16.35 73.67 0.52
CA ILE A 252 16.48 74.08 1.90
C ILE A 252 17.70 74.96 2.08
N SER A 253 18.87 74.53 1.63
CA SER A 253 20.09 75.34 1.74
C SER A 253 19.96 76.68 1.06
N ASN A 254 19.38 76.69 -0.16
CA ASN A 254 19.09 77.96 -0.84
C ASN A 254 18.09 78.81 -0.09
N GLY A 255 17.08 78.18 0.49
CA GLY A 255 16.11 78.83 1.37
C GLY A 255 16.78 79.46 2.60
N ASP A 256 17.64 78.68 3.26
CA ASP A 256 18.40 79.14 4.42
C ASP A 256 19.32 80.37 4.08
N ILE A 257 20.06 80.23 2.94
CA ILE A 257 20.89 81.38 2.49
C ILE A 257 20.07 82.59 2.20
N GLN A 258 18.90 82.42 1.55
CA GLN A 258 18.01 83.60 1.32
C GLN A 258 17.38 84.10 2.61
N PHE A 259 17.08 83.25 3.56
CA PHE A 259 16.56 83.62 4.83
C PHE A 259 17.60 84.43 5.64
N GLU A 260 18.83 83.93 5.72
CA GLU A 260 19.92 84.62 6.36
C GLU A 260 20.18 86.01 5.71
N GLY A 261 20.07 86.03 4.37
CA GLY A 261 20.13 87.29 3.58
C GLY A 261 18.90 88.17 3.72
N LYS A 262 17.92 87.77 4.51
CA LYS A 262 16.60 88.47 4.70
C LYS A 262 15.77 88.56 3.39
N ASN A 263 16.06 87.73 2.42
CA ASN A 263 15.26 87.62 1.18
C ASN A 263 14.09 86.63 1.39
N TYR A 264 13.15 87.02 2.26
CA TYR A 264 12.09 86.15 2.75
C TYR A 264 11.20 85.62 1.66
N ASP A 265 10.88 86.39 0.64
CA ASP A 265 10.09 85.91 -0.50
C ASP A 265 10.75 84.81 -1.27
N LYS A 266 12.05 84.99 -1.50
CA LYS A 266 12.86 83.97 -2.14
C LYS A 266 13.09 82.75 -1.26
N ALA A 267 13.23 82.94 0.02
CA ALA A 267 13.34 81.89 0.99
C ALA A 267 12.05 81.03 0.98
N ILE A 268 10.89 81.70 1.01
CA ILE A 268 9.56 81.04 0.95
C ILE A 268 9.45 80.26 -0.36
N GLU A 269 9.88 80.85 -1.48
CA GLU A 269 9.86 80.15 -2.77
C GLU A 269 10.68 78.84 -2.73
N TYR A 270 11.90 78.94 -2.20
CA TYR A 270 12.73 77.71 -2.06
C TYR A 270 12.14 76.72 -1.09
N TYR A 271 11.65 77.13 0.07
CA TYR A 271 10.99 76.24 1.01
C TYR A 271 9.71 75.63 0.43
N THR A 272 8.95 76.43 -0.34
CA THR A 272 7.79 75.93 -1.06
C THR A 272 8.17 74.91 -2.12
N LYS A 273 9.27 75.12 -2.86
CA LYS A 273 9.84 74.12 -3.78
C LYS A 273 10.28 72.88 -3.05
N ALA A 274 10.93 73.02 -1.90
CA ALA A 274 11.29 71.90 -1.06
C ALA A 274 10.04 71.08 -0.59
N LEU A 275 9.01 71.80 -0.12
CA LEU A 275 7.72 71.17 0.26
C LEU A 275 6.99 70.48 -0.91
N ALA A 276 7.13 71.04 -2.12
CA ALA A 276 6.54 70.46 -3.32
C ALA A 276 7.21 69.16 -3.75
N LEU A 277 8.43 68.91 -3.37
CA LEU A 277 9.16 67.64 -3.62
C LEU A 277 8.70 66.58 -2.64
N ASP A 278 8.25 66.97 -1.45
CA ASP A 278 7.76 66.04 -0.44
C ASP A 278 6.69 66.70 0.42
N THR A 279 5.43 66.31 0.20
CA THR A 279 4.23 66.88 0.83
C THR A 279 4.14 66.62 2.35
N GLY A 280 5.09 65.92 2.96
CA GLY A 280 5.10 65.57 4.37
C GLY A 280 6.04 66.40 5.24
N TYR A 281 6.88 67.30 4.66
CA TYR A 281 7.88 68.05 5.42
C TYR A 281 7.55 69.51 5.50
N THR A 282 7.56 70.01 6.69
CA THR A 282 7.65 71.42 7.02
C THR A 282 9.11 71.75 7.36
N TYR A 283 9.42 73.02 7.48
CA TYR A 283 10.76 73.58 7.75
C TYR A 283 11.57 72.78 8.81
N PRO A 284 12.90 72.85 8.90
CA PRO A 284 13.92 71.83 9.32
C PRO A 284 13.52 70.81 10.35
N SER A 285 12.61 71.12 11.23
CA SER A 285 12.11 70.16 12.27
C SER A 285 11.41 68.96 11.67
N GLU A 286 10.97 69.03 10.45
CA GLU A 286 10.20 67.97 9.80
C GLU A 286 11.05 67.07 8.89
N MET A 287 12.31 67.47 8.65
CA MET A 287 13.29 66.51 8.12
C MET A 287 13.44 65.29 9.00
N ILE A 288 13.21 65.46 10.31
CA ILE A 288 13.20 64.36 11.27
C ILE A 288 12.04 63.39 11.00
N ASN A 289 10.89 63.85 10.57
CA ASN A 289 9.75 62.98 10.22
C ASN A 289 10.04 62.08 9.03
N ARG A 290 10.96 62.47 8.13
CA ARG A 290 11.39 61.62 7.04
C ARG A 290 12.19 60.43 7.51
N ILE A 291 12.96 60.58 8.57
CA ILE A 291 13.65 59.46 9.20
C ILE A 291 12.63 58.43 9.69
N SER A 292 11.47 58.91 10.20
CA SER A 292 10.35 58.03 10.56
C SER A 292 9.80 57.28 9.35
N THR A 293 9.80 57.89 8.15
CA THR A 293 9.38 57.21 6.90
C THR A 293 10.37 56.13 6.47
N ILE A 294 11.68 56.41 6.65
CA ILE A 294 12.73 55.44 6.40
C ILE A 294 12.62 54.23 7.34
N LEU A 295 12.26 54.50 8.61
CA LEU A 295 12.00 53.44 9.61
C LEU A 295 10.72 52.63 9.26
N GLN A 296 9.73 53.24 8.61
CA GLN A 296 8.57 52.51 8.06
C GLN A 296 8.96 51.65 6.87
N GLU A 297 9.91 52.08 6.03
CA GLU A 297 10.44 51.24 4.94
C GLU A 297 11.20 50.01 5.46
N ASN A 298 11.97 50.18 6.56
CA ASN A 298 12.62 49.08 7.27
C ASN A 298 11.60 48.10 7.89
N LYS A 299 10.47 48.61 8.35
CA LYS A 299 9.35 47.81 8.85
C LYS A 299 8.64 47.07 7.70
N LEU A 300 8.61 47.68 6.51
CA LEU A 300 8.13 47.05 5.28
C LEU A 300 9.06 45.90 4.84
N GLU A 301 10.38 46.07 4.94
CA GLU A 301 11.34 45.02 4.74
C GLU A 301 11.13 43.82 5.70
N GLN A 302 10.91 44.13 7.00
CA GLN A 302 10.55 43.07 7.98
C GLN A 302 9.22 42.40 7.67
N LEU A 303 8.23 43.11 7.14
CA LEU A 303 6.96 42.55 6.68
C LEU A 303 7.16 41.71 5.39
N VAL A 304 8.07 42.11 4.52
CA VAL A 304 8.48 41.38 3.32
C VAL A 304 9.24 40.13 3.70
N ASP A 305 10.17 40.20 4.67
CA ASP A 305 10.91 39.03 5.17
C ASP A 305 10.01 38.03 5.90
N ASN A 306 9.07 38.52 6.74
CA ASN A 306 8.05 37.67 7.36
C ASN A 306 7.11 37.05 6.30
N SER A 307 6.82 37.80 5.25
CA SER A 307 6.03 37.31 4.12
C SER A 307 6.79 36.24 3.32
N ILE A 308 8.09 36.42 3.12
CA ILE A 308 8.98 35.44 2.49
C ILE A 308 9.08 34.15 3.34
N GLN A 309 9.16 34.27 4.68
CA GLN A 309 9.14 33.13 5.60
C GLN A 309 7.82 32.34 5.55
N ILE A 310 6.70 33.06 5.56
CA ILE A 310 5.36 32.44 5.43
C ILE A 310 5.26 31.67 4.11
N LEU A 311 5.84 32.20 3.05
CA LEU A 311 5.83 31.60 1.73
C LEU A 311 6.80 30.43 1.57
N SER A 312 7.98 30.53 2.18
CA SER A 312 8.91 29.41 2.29
C SER A 312 8.23 28.20 2.96
N ASN A 313 7.42 28.48 4.01
CA ASN A 313 6.65 27.45 4.68
C ASN A 313 5.45 26.94 3.85
N GLN A 314 4.83 27.80 3.06
CA GLN A 314 3.78 27.39 2.12
C GLN A 314 4.38 26.64 0.93
N THR A 315 5.51 27.08 0.39
CA THR A 315 6.22 26.39 -0.72
C THR A 315 6.69 25.00 -0.30
N LYS A 316 7.21 24.85 0.93
CA LYS A 316 7.53 23.53 1.51
C LYS A 316 6.29 22.61 1.61
N ARG A 317 5.12 23.17 1.80
CA ARG A 317 3.86 22.43 1.86
C ARG A 317 3.39 21.97 0.48
N PHE A 318 3.68 22.72 -0.56
CA PHE A 318 3.29 22.44 -1.94
C PHE A 318 4.33 21.68 -2.76
N THR A 319 5.58 21.65 -2.32
CA THR A 319 6.61 20.74 -2.85
C THR A 319 6.48 19.31 -2.29
N PHE A 320 5.46 19.05 -1.46
CA PHE A 320 5.19 17.73 -0.95
C PHE A 320 4.78 16.82 -2.11
N ASN A 321 5.74 16.04 -2.59
CA ASN A 321 5.50 15.02 -3.58
C ASN A 321 4.75 13.86 -2.89
N PRO A 322 3.55 13.46 -3.33
CA PRO A 322 2.86 12.28 -2.78
C PRO A 322 3.71 11.00 -2.88
N ILE A 323 4.74 10.98 -3.73
CA ILE A 323 5.73 9.90 -3.83
C ILE A 323 6.64 9.86 -2.58
N ASP A 324 6.89 10.98 -1.91
CA ASP A 324 7.78 11.07 -0.74
C ASP A 324 7.15 10.56 0.56
N VAL A 325 5.89 10.13 0.58
CA VAL A 325 5.28 9.49 1.75
C VAL A 325 5.95 8.14 2.06
N THR A 326 6.65 7.56 1.08
CA THR A 326 7.46 6.34 1.26
C THR A 326 8.68 6.54 2.14
N THR A 327 9.22 7.75 2.22
CA THR A 327 10.42 8.05 3.04
C THR A 327 10.13 8.17 4.53
N ARG A 328 8.85 8.23 4.96
CA ARG A 328 8.46 8.25 6.37
C ARG A 328 8.50 6.89 7.06
N LYS A 329 8.89 5.82 6.38
CA LYS A 329 8.98 4.46 6.96
C LYS A 329 10.24 4.17 7.76
N ASN A 330 11.20 5.07 7.83
CA ASN A 330 12.51 4.80 8.44
C ASN A 330 12.88 5.81 9.53
N ASN A 331 11.93 6.17 10.42
CA ASN A 331 12.29 6.76 11.73
C ASN A 331 11.22 6.40 12.76
#